data_723b31df9ebbdce179019b463e2846e5
#
_entry.id   723b31df9ebbdce179019b463e2846e5
#
_cell.length_a   1.000
_cell.length_b   1.000
_cell.length_c   1.000
_cell.angle_alpha   90.00
_cell.angle_beta   90.00
_cell.angle_gamma   90.00
#
_symmetry.space_group_name_H-M   'P 1'
#
loop_
_entity.id
_entity.type
_entity.pdbx_description
1 polymer ?
#
loop_
_entity_poly.entity_id
_entity_poly.type
_entity_poly.pdbx_seq_one_letter_code
_entity_poly.pdbx_strand_id
1 'polypeptide(L)'
;MSATVPGPSLAIDGHSLDLGGLESVAREGRAVSLAGSARAAVGAARRVVDDAVARGAVVYGVTTGFGSFADVRIPVERLRELQLNLVRSHSAGVGAPLDEAETRALMLLRANVLAKGFSGVRLETLELLVEMINRRVHPVVPSQGSVGAS
;
A
#
# COMPACT_ATOMS: atom_id res chain seq x y z
N MET A 1 -29.93 -12.86 -15.30
CA MET A 1 -28.68 -12.72 -14.54
C MET A 1 -29.05 -12.07 -13.22
N SER A 2 -29.10 -12.87 -12.14
CA SER A 2 -29.49 -12.36 -10.82
C SER A 2 -28.35 -11.51 -10.26
N ALA A 3 -28.60 -10.22 -10.08
CA ALA A 3 -27.66 -9.34 -9.40
C ALA A 3 -27.60 -9.77 -7.93
N THR A 4 -26.57 -10.48 -7.54
CA THR A 4 -26.29 -10.81 -6.14
C THR A 4 -26.09 -9.48 -5.40
N VAL A 5 -26.97 -9.17 -4.44
CA VAL A 5 -26.81 -8.01 -3.57
C VAL A 5 -25.45 -8.16 -2.89
N PRO A 6 -24.51 -7.19 -3.05
CA PRO A 6 -23.23 -7.31 -2.39
C PRO A 6 -23.44 -7.41 -0.88
N GLY A 7 -22.90 -8.45 -0.28
CA GLY A 7 -22.88 -8.61 1.18
C GLY A 7 -22.15 -7.43 1.85
N PRO A 8 -22.15 -7.32 3.18
CA PRO A 8 -21.48 -6.26 3.89
C PRO A 8 -20.00 -6.21 3.50
N SER A 9 -19.44 -4.99 3.39
CA SER A 9 -18.03 -4.79 3.07
C SER A 9 -17.13 -5.54 4.04
N LEU A 10 -15.99 -6.05 3.55
CA LEU A 10 -14.93 -6.60 4.39
C LEU A 10 -14.17 -5.46 5.05
N ALA A 11 -14.27 -5.35 6.37
CA ALA A 11 -13.49 -4.36 7.10
C ALA A 11 -12.08 -4.89 7.37
N ILE A 12 -11.04 -4.22 6.83
CA ILE A 12 -9.64 -4.59 7.08
C ILE A 12 -9.05 -3.75 8.22
N ASP A 13 -8.37 -4.42 9.13
CA ASP A 13 -7.72 -3.84 10.31
C ASP A 13 -6.22 -4.15 10.39
N GLY A 14 -5.70 -4.90 9.42
CA GLY A 14 -4.33 -5.39 9.39
C GLY A 14 -4.10 -6.72 10.09
N HIS A 15 -5.09 -7.29 10.78
CA HIS A 15 -4.92 -8.46 11.64
C HIS A 15 -5.92 -9.58 11.39
N SER A 16 -7.17 -9.26 11.05
CA SER A 16 -8.29 -10.22 11.00
C SER A 16 -8.57 -10.79 9.61
N LEU A 17 -7.83 -10.37 8.57
CA LEU A 17 -8.01 -10.90 7.22
C LEU A 17 -7.61 -12.37 7.16
N ASP A 18 -8.55 -13.22 6.79
CA ASP A 18 -8.36 -14.65 6.54
C ASP A 18 -8.43 -15.00 5.04
N LEU A 19 -8.24 -16.29 4.72
CA LEU A 19 -8.27 -16.75 3.33
C LEU A 19 -9.65 -16.61 2.69
N GLY A 20 -10.73 -16.84 3.44
CA GLY A 20 -12.10 -16.67 2.95
C GLY A 20 -12.41 -15.21 2.60
N GLY A 21 -11.99 -14.28 3.46
CA GLY A 21 -12.07 -12.85 3.20
C GLY A 21 -11.29 -12.43 1.97
N LEU A 22 -10.06 -12.94 1.82
CA LEU A 22 -9.23 -12.70 0.65
C LEU A 22 -9.92 -13.19 -0.63
N GLU A 23 -10.42 -14.43 -0.64
CA GLU A 23 -11.09 -15.02 -1.79
C GLU A 23 -12.36 -14.25 -2.17
N SER A 24 -13.19 -13.88 -1.18
CA SER A 24 -14.42 -13.12 -1.42
C SER A 24 -14.18 -11.76 -2.10
N VAL A 25 -13.08 -11.06 -1.77
CA VAL A 25 -12.71 -9.82 -2.44
C VAL A 25 -12.09 -10.08 -3.80
N ALA A 26 -11.14 -11.02 -3.88
CA ALA A 26 -10.37 -11.26 -5.09
C ALA A 26 -11.24 -11.82 -6.23
N ARG A 27 -12.09 -12.80 -5.94
CA ARG A 27 -12.88 -13.56 -6.93
C ARG A 27 -14.33 -13.13 -7.02
N GLU A 28 -14.98 -12.88 -5.88
CA GLU A 28 -16.41 -12.59 -5.83
C GLU A 28 -16.72 -11.08 -5.90
N GLY A 29 -15.70 -10.22 -5.76
CA GLY A 29 -15.83 -8.77 -5.86
C GLY A 29 -16.46 -8.12 -4.64
N ARG A 30 -16.38 -8.77 -3.46
CA ARG A 30 -16.83 -8.17 -2.20
C ARG A 30 -16.13 -6.83 -1.97
N ALA A 31 -16.90 -5.81 -1.54
CA ALA A 31 -16.37 -4.49 -1.23
C ALA A 31 -15.49 -4.51 0.03
N VAL A 32 -14.53 -3.60 0.10
CA VAL A 32 -13.57 -3.45 1.19
C VAL A 32 -13.77 -2.10 1.89
N SER A 33 -13.60 -2.07 3.19
CA SER A 33 -13.58 -0.84 4.00
C SER A 33 -12.43 -0.87 5.00
N LEU A 34 -11.99 0.31 5.46
CA LEU A 34 -11.00 0.42 6.53
C LEU A 34 -11.71 0.46 7.89
N ALA A 35 -11.29 -0.40 8.82
CA ALA A 35 -11.71 -0.34 10.20
C ALA A 35 -11.29 0.98 10.86
N GLY A 36 -12.07 1.46 11.83
CA GLY A 36 -11.74 2.67 12.58
C GLY A 36 -10.40 2.58 13.32
N SER A 37 -10.07 1.39 13.84
CA SER A 37 -8.78 1.10 14.48
C SER A 37 -7.61 1.24 13.52
N ALA A 38 -7.75 0.75 12.28
CA ALA A 38 -6.74 0.90 11.23
C ALA A 38 -6.50 2.37 10.87
N ARG A 39 -7.56 3.17 10.72
CA ARG A 39 -7.45 4.62 10.47
C ARG A 39 -6.67 5.32 11.56
N ALA A 40 -6.95 5.00 12.81
CA ALA A 40 -6.25 5.56 13.97
C ALA A 40 -4.76 5.17 13.99
N ALA A 41 -4.45 3.89 13.75
CA ALA A 41 -3.08 3.37 13.72
C ALA A 41 -2.24 3.99 12.57
N VAL A 42 -2.80 4.04 11.36
CA VAL A 42 -2.16 4.68 10.19
C VAL A 42 -1.90 6.15 10.44
N GLY A 43 -2.88 6.89 10.99
CA GLY A 43 -2.72 8.30 11.34
C GLY A 43 -1.65 8.52 12.42
N ALA A 44 -1.54 7.64 13.41
CA ALA A 44 -0.50 7.71 14.43
C ALA A 44 0.90 7.48 13.84
N ALA A 45 1.05 6.45 13.00
CA ALA A 45 2.32 6.17 12.31
C ALA A 45 2.72 7.31 11.35
N ARG A 46 1.76 7.90 10.66
CA ARG A 46 2.03 9.05 9.78
C ARG A 46 2.57 10.25 10.56
N ARG A 47 2.00 10.58 11.72
CA ARG A 47 2.51 11.68 12.57
C ARG A 47 3.98 11.49 12.94
N VAL A 48 4.42 10.27 13.22
CA VAL A 48 5.84 9.99 13.53
C VAL A 48 6.74 10.40 12.35
N VAL A 49 6.32 10.11 11.12
CA VAL A 49 7.07 10.52 9.91
C VAL A 49 7.06 12.04 9.75
N ASP A 50 5.90 12.69 9.90
CA ASP A 50 5.77 14.13 9.76
C ASP A 50 6.62 14.88 10.80
N ASP A 51 6.61 14.41 12.06
CA ASP A 51 7.43 14.95 13.14
C ASP A 51 8.93 14.77 12.88
N ALA A 52 9.35 13.62 12.33
CA ALA A 52 10.74 13.36 11.97
C ALA A 52 11.21 14.33 10.87
N VAL A 53 10.39 14.54 9.85
CA VAL A 53 10.68 15.50 8.78
C VAL A 53 10.74 16.92 9.30
N ALA A 54 9.77 17.34 10.13
CA ALA A 54 9.70 18.69 10.70
C ALA A 54 10.91 19.02 11.59
N ARG A 55 11.44 18.04 12.33
CA ARG A 55 12.64 18.20 13.17
C ARG A 55 13.94 18.06 12.39
N GLY A 56 13.90 17.75 11.11
CA GLY A 56 15.08 17.47 10.30
C GLY A 56 15.86 16.24 10.78
N ALA A 57 15.19 15.28 11.43
CA ALA A 57 15.82 14.05 11.91
C ALA A 57 16.34 13.21 10.74
N VAL A 58 17.47 12.54 10.95
CA VAL A 58 18.01 11.59 9.96
C VAL A 58 17.33 10.25 10.18
N VAL A 59 16.42 9.90 9.27
CA VAL A 59 15.66 8.65 9.32
C VAL A 59 15.79 7.92 8.00
N TYR A 60 16.31 6.70 8.04
CA TYR A 60 16.51 5.87 6.86
C TYR A 60 15.25 5.73 6.02
N GLY A 61 15.37 6.02 4.72
CA GLY A 61 14.26 5.91 3.77
C GLY A 61 13.17 6.97 3.89
N VAL A 62 13.29 7.91 4.86
CA VAL A 62 12.38 9.05 5.04
C VAL A 62 13.09 10.35 4.66
N THR A 63 14.24 10.63 5.30
CA THR A 63 15.04 11.83 5.09
C THR A 63 16.44 11.52 4.57
N THR A 64 16.74 10.26 4.27
CA THR A 64 17.99 9.81 3.64
C THR A 64 17.70 9.08 2.33
N GLY A 65 18.75 8.79 1.56
CA GLY A 65 18.70 7.83 0.46
C GLY A 65 18.59 6.38 0.96
N PHE A 66 18.77 5.43 0.05
CA PHE A 66 18.64 3.99 0.28
C PHE A 66 19.95 3.25 -0.03
N GLY A 67 20.15 2.08 0.57
CA GLY A 67 21.32 1.25 0.33
C GLY A 67 22.61 2.01 0.62
N SER A 68 23.50 2.13 -0.35
CA SER A 68 24.76 2.87 -0.22
C SER A 68 24.60 4.38 0.06
N PHE A 69 23.39 4.90 -0.10
CA PHE A 69 23.05 6.30 0.20
C PHE A 69 22.28 6.44 1.53
N ALA A 70 22.29 5.43 2.39
CA ALA A 70 21.58 5.40 3.67
C ALA A 70 21.96 6.57 4.58
N ASP A 71 23.23 7.00 4.55
CA ASP A 71 23.77 8.09 5.37
C ASP A 71 23.73 9.46 4.65
N VAL A 72 23.29 9.49 3.40
CA VAL A 72 23.18 10.72 2.63
C VAL A 72 21.88 11.43 2.97
N ARG A 73 21.98 12.55 3.69
CA ARG A 73 20.82 13.39 4.00
C ARG A 73 20.28 14.03 2.72
N ILE A 74 18.97 13.87 2.52
CA ILE A 74 18.25 14.48 1.39
C ILE A 74 17.59 15.78 1.88
N PRO A 75 17.85 16.93 1.24
CA PRO A 75 17.14 18.16 1.53
C PRO A 75 15.62 17.98 1.37
N VAL A 76 14.83 18.63 2.23
CA VAL A 76 13.35 18.45 2.28
C VAL A 76 12.73 18.78 0.92
N GLU A 77 13.26 19.77 0.21
CA GLU A 77 12.80 20.20 -1.11
C GLU A 77 12.98 19.10 -2.17
N ARG A 78 13.90 18.16 -1.95
CA ARG A 78 14.22 17.07 -2.88
C ARG A 78 13.60 15.72 -2.49
N LEU A 79 12.92 15.63 -1.35
CA LEU A 79 12.30 14.36 -0.92
C LEU A 79 11.27 13.83 -1.94
N ARG A 80 10.52 14.72 -2.60
CA ARG A 80 9.59 14.34 -3.65
C ARG A 80 10.31 13.76 -4.88
N GLU A 81 11.41 14.35 -5.28
CA GLU A 81 12.25 13.86 -6.38
C GLU A 81 12.83 12.48 -6.05
N LEU A 82 13.33 12.30 -4.82
CA LEU A 82 13.82 11.01 -4.33
C LEU A 82 12.75 9.92 -4.46
N GLN A 83 11.53 10.17 -4.00
CA GLN A 83 10.44 9.19 -4.08
C GLN A 83 10.06 8.85 -5.53
N LEU A 84 10.02 9.84 -6.41
CA LEU A 84 9.75 9.62 -7.83
C LEU A 84 10.84 8.77 -8.50
N ASN A 85 12.11 9.07 -8.22
CA ASN A 85 13.24 8.34 -8.77
C ASN A 85 13.31 6.92 -8.22
N LEU A 86 12.94 6.70 -6.95
CA LEU A 86 12.82 5.37 -6.37
C LEU A 86 11.81 4.52 -7.15
N VAL A 87 10.60 5.04 -7.37
CA VAL A 87 9.58 4.33 -8.15
C VAL A 87 10.10 4.01 -9.56
N ARG A 88 10.68 4.99 -10.25
CA ARG A 88 11.22 4.81 -11.61
C ARG A 88 12.32 3.75 -11.68
N SER A 89 13.25 3.75 -10.72
CA SER A 89 14.39 2.82 -10.69
C SER A 89 13.99 1.37 -10.39
N HIS A 90 12.85 1.17 -9.72
CA HIS A 90 12.34 -0.16 -9.34
C HIS A 90 11.22 -0.68 -10.27
N SER A 91 10.79 0.12 -11.25
CA SER A 91 9.75 -0.26 -12.21
C SER A 91 10.34 -1.10 -13.36
N ALA A 92 10.79 -2.31 -13.04
CA ALA A 92 11.48 -3.22 -13.97
C ALA A 92 10.74 -4.55 -14.17
N GLY A 93 9.43 -4.57 -13.97
CA GLY A 93 8.62 -5.78 -14.12
C GLY A 93 8.52 -6.24 -15.58
N VAL A 94 8.58 -7.57 -15.79
CA VAL A 94 8.48 -8.24 -17.10
C VAL A 94 7.57 -9.46 -16.99
N GLY A 95 7.29 -10.11 -18.11
CA GLY A 95 6.45 -11.29 -18.20
C GLY A 95 4.98 -10.99 -18.43
N ALA A 96 4.16 -12.05 -18.45
CA ALA A 96 2.72 -11.91 -18.62
C ALA A 96 2.11 -11.16 -17.41
N PRO A 97 1.09 -10.33 -17.65
CA PRO A 97 0.37 -9.71 -16.53
C PRO A 97 -0.30 -10.75 -15.62
N LEU A 98 -0.36 -10.46 -14.32
CA LEU A 98 -1.24 -11.16 -13.40
C LEU A 98 -2.70 -11.00 -13.84
N ASP A 99 -3.53 -11.99 -13.54
CA ASP A 99 -4.96 -11.87 -13.79
C ASP A 99 -5.65 -10.89 -12.83
N GLU A 100 -6.94 -10.63 -13.07
CA GLU A 100 -7.70 -9.69 -12.23
C GLU A 100 -7.79 -10.17 -10.78
N ALA A 101 -8.02 -11.46 -10.53
CA ALA A 101 -8.17 -11.99 -9.19
C ALA A 101 -6.83 -11.94 -8.43
N GLU A 102 -5.75 -12.29 -9.08
CA GLU A 102 -4.38 -12.19 -8.52
C GLU A 102 -4.02 -10.75 -8.19
N THR A 103 -4.31 -9.82 -9.11
CA THR A 103 -4.04 -8.39 -8.89
C THR A 103 -4.89 -7.84 -7.74
N ARG A 104 -6.17 -8.21 -7.65
CA ARG A 104 -7.05 -7.81 -6.54
C ARG A 104 -6.58 -8.37 -5.21
N ALA A 105 -6.16 -9.63 -5.18
CA ALA A 105 -5.59 -10.26 -3.98
C ALA A 105 -4.33 -9.51 -3.52
N LEU A 106 -3.41 -9.21 -4.43
CA LEU A 106 -2.19 -8.45 -4.16
C LEU A 106 -2.50 -7.05 -3.60
N MET A 107 -3.44 -6.32 -4.21
CA MET A 107 -3.88 -5.01 -3.74
C MET A 107 -4.48 -5.08 -2.33
N LEU A 108 -5.35 -6.07 -2.06
CA LEU A 108 -5.96 -6.27 -0.75
C LEU A 108 -4.93 -6.61 0.34
N LEU A 109 -4.02 -7.54 0.05
CA LEU A 109 -2.94 -7.92 0.97
C LEU A 109 -2.06 -6.71 1.27
N ARG A 110 -1.74 -5.89 0.27
CA ARG A 110 -0.99 -4.66 0.48
C ARG A 110 -1.76 -3.65 1.33
N ALA A 111 -3.04 -3.45 1.08
CA ALA A 111 -3.89 -2.58 1.89
C ALA A 111 -3.94 -3.06 3.34
N ASN A 112 -4.09 -4.38 3.56
CA ASN A 112 -4.13 -4.97 4.90
C ASN A 112 -2.80 -4.81 5.66
N VAL A 113 -1.66 -4.93 4.99
CA VAL A 113 -0.34 -4.65 5.60
C VAL A 113 -0.22 -3.18 5.99
N LEU A 114 -0.65 -2.26 5.14
CA LEU A 114 -0.61 -0.83 5.44
C LEU A 114 -1.56 -0.45 6.58
N ALA A 115 -2.71 -1.13 6.68
CA ALA A 115 -3.70 -0.94 7.75
C ALA A 115 -3.16 -1.23 9.16
N LYS A 116 -2.06 -2.00 9.28
CA LYS A 116 -1.37 -2.24 10.56
C LYS A 116 -0.78 -0.96 11.20
N GLY A 117 -0.55 0.09 10.41
CA GLY A 117 -0.04 1.36 10.92
C GLY A 117 1.46 1.35 11.26
N PHE A 118 2.29 0.57 10.55
CA PHE A 118 3.75 0.57 10.75
C PHE A 118 4.52 1.28 9.63
N SER A 119 3.86 1.63 8.53
CA SER A 119 4.54 2.14 7.34
C SER A 119 4.69 3.66 7.29
N GLY A 120 3.96 4.41 8.11
CA GLY A 120 3.92 5.87 8.02
C GLY A 120 3.33 6.42 6.71
N VAL A 121 2.58 5.57 5.98
CA VAL A 121 1.87 5.98 4.77
C VAL A 121 0.79 7.00 5.11
N ARG A 122 0.46 7.90 4.19
CA ARG A 122 -0.68 8.80 4.34
C ARG A 122 -1.98 8.00 4.28
N LEU A 123 -2.95 8.38 5.11
CA LEU A 123 -4.25 7.71 5.16
C LEU A 123 -4.95 7.78 3.79
N GLU A 124 -4.88 8.91 3.12
CA GLU A 124 -5.49 9.12 1.80
C GLU A 124 -4.92 8.16 0.75
N THR A 125 -3.65 7.79 0.84
CA THR A 125 -3.03 6.80 -0.05
C THR A 125 -3.61 5.41 0.15
N LEU A 126 -3.83 5.01 1.41
CA LEU A 126 -4.46 3.73 1.73
C LEU A 126 -5.94 3.73 1.34
N GLU A 127 -6.65 4.83 1.57
CA GLU A 127 -8.06 4.99 1.16
C GLU A 127 -8.20 4.91 -0.36
N LEU A 128 -7.30 5.55 -1.11
CA LEU A 128 -7.27 5.47 -2.57
C LEU A 128 -7.05 4.02 -3.05
N LEU A 129 -6.14 3.27 -2.41
CA LEU A 129 -5.92 1.87 -2.75
C LEU A 129 -7.18 1.02 -2.52
N VAL A 130 -7.89 1.23 -1.40
CA VAL A 130 -9.17 0.57 -1.11
C VAL A 130 -10.23 0.97 -2.13
N GLU A 131 -10.30 2.23 -2.51
CA GLU A 131 -11.24 2.71 -3.51
C GLU A 131 -10.97 2.13 -4.90
N MET A 132 -9.69 1.97 -5.30
CA MET A 132 -9.32 1.28 -6.54
C MET A 132 -9.83 -0.15 -6.54
N ILE A 133 -9.67 -0.90 -5.42
CA ILE A 133 -10.20 -2.27 -5.29
C ILE A 133 -11.72 -2.28 -5.49
N ASN A 134 -12.43 -1.36 -4.84
CA ASN A 134 -13.89 -1.27 -4.87
C ASN A 134 -14.43 -0.88 -6.25
N ARG A 135 -13.73 -0.01 -6.95
CA ARG A 135 -14.08 0.44 -8.32
C ARG A 135 -13.53 -0.46 -9.42
N ARG A 136 -12.88 -1.56 -9.08
CA ARG A 136 -12.25 -2.47 -10.04
C ARG A 136 -11.24 -1.77 -10.96
N VAL A 137 -10.51 -0.80 -10.43
CA VAL A 137 -9.39 -0.15 -11.11
C VAL A 137 -8.12 -0.92 -10.76
N HIS A 138 -7.62 -1.72 -11.71
CA HIS A 138 -6.48 -2.60 -11.48
C HIS A 138 -5.28 -2.12 -12.28
N PRO A 139 -4.08 -1.99 -11.68
CA PRO A 139 -2.85 -1.79 -12.42
C PRO A 139 -2.49 -3.06 -13.21
N VAL A 140 -1.78 -2.88 -14.29
CA VAL A 140 -1.11 -4.00 -14.97
C VAL A 140 0.11 -4.38 -14.14
N VAL A 141 0.10 -5.59 -13.56
CA VAL A 141 1.19 -6.09 -12.72
C VAL A 141 1.91 -7.21 -13.46
N PRO A 142 3.14 -7.01 -13.92
CA PRO A 142 3.94 -8.08 -14.53
C PRO A 142 4.22 -9.20 -13.52
N SER A 143 4.20 -10.45 -13.99
CA SER A 143 4.38 -11.63 -13.13
C SER A 143 5.80 -11.83 -12.60
N GLN A 144 6.79 -11.13 -13.18
CA GLN A 144 8.21 -11.26 -12.85
C GLN A 144 8.84 -9.90 -12.60
N GLY A 145 9.90 -9.86 -11.80
CA GLY A 145 10.67 -8.64 -11.55
C GLY A 145 10.55 -8.07 -10.13
N SER A 146 9.72 -8.68 -9.28
CA SER A 146 9.72 -8.31 -7.86
C SER A 146 10.96 -8.86 -7.16
N VAL A 147 11.71 -7.94 -6.54
CA VAL A 147 12.81 -8.30 -5.62
C VAL A 147 12.38 -7.78 -4.26
N GLY A 148 12.11 -8.69 -3.32
CA GLY A 148 11.69 -8.32 -1.98
C GLY A 148 12.77 -7.50 -1.27
N ALA A 149 12.35 -6.61 -0.39
CA ALA A 149 13.26 -5.94 0.53
C ALA A 149 13.80 -6.98 1.51
N SER A 150 15.04 -7.34 1.36
CA SER A 150 15.77 -8.30 2.20
C SER A 150 16.52 -7.59 3.30
#